data_cf3b0d9642755b9116c4b32f10b4f3d9
#
_entry.id   cf3b0d9642755b9116c4b32f10b4f3d9
#
_cell.length_a   1.000
_cell.length_b   1.000
_cell.length_c   1.000
_cell.angle_alpha   90.00
_cell.angle_beta   90.00
_cell.angle_gamma   90.00
#
_symmetry.space_group_name_H-M   'P 1'
#
loop_
_entity.id
_entity.type
_entity.pdbx_description
1 polymer ?
#
loop_
_entity_poly.entity_id
_entity_poly.type
_entity_poly.pdbx_seq_one_letter_code
_entity_poly.pdbx_strand_id
1 'polypeptide(L)'
;MVLKRLIGLAFAGALVFSAAAADIVVRIRPPRAVVERRPPAPSRNHAWVSGYQRWDGNAYAWSPGRWEQRPQPRSRYVSPRWTHQKNGWVLVEGRWR
;
A
#
# COMPACT_ATOMS: atom_id res chain seq x y z
N MET A 1 22.04 -23.43 27.91
CA MET A 1 21.15 -22.90 28.36
C MET A 1 21.01 -21.52 28.21
N VAL A 2 21.71 -20.85 28.59
CA VAL A 2 21.65 -19.49 28.47
C VAL A 2 21.69 -19.02 27.13
N LEU A 3 22.34 -19.58 26.27
CA LEU A 3 22.40 -19.17 24.98
C LEU A 3 21.15 -19.00 24.30
N LYS A 4 20.32 -19.82 24.46
CA LYS A 4 19.15 -19.69 23.84
C LYS A 4 18.54 -18.40 23.95
N ARG A 5 18.46 -17.90 25.02
CA ARG A 5 17.86 -16.68 25.19
C ARG A 5 18.45 -15.68 24.34
N LEU A 6 19.60 -15.64 24.21
CA LEU A 6 20.23 -14.65 23.46
C LEU A 6 19.70 -14.63 22.12
N ILE A 7 19.54 -15.69 21.61
CA ILE A 7 19.01 -15.73 20.33
C ILE A 7 17.73 -15.03 20.23
N GLY A 8 16.94 -15.22 21.14
CA GLY A 8 15.67 -14.63 21.04
C GLY A 8 15.81 -13.16 20.90
N LEU A 9 16.72 -12.62 21.56
CA LEU A 9 16.90 -11.28 21.43
C LEU A 9 17.25 -10.89 20.12
N ALA A 10 18.08 -11.52 19.58
CA ALA A 10 18.54 -11.13 18.32
C ALA A 10 17.33 -11.00 17.49
N PHE A 11 16.47 -11.87 17.61
CA PHE A 11 15.37 -11.84 16.86
C PHE A 11 14.62 -10.61 17.03
N ALA A 12 14.54 -10.24 18.13
CA ALA A 12 13.79 -9.10 18.38
C ALA A 12 14.28 -8.02 17.52
N GLY A 13 15.47 -7.92 17.42
CA GLY A 13 15.95 -6.81 16.72
C GLY A 13 15.43 -6.80 15.36
N ALA A 14 15.25 -7.87 14.85
CA ALA A 14 14.83 -7.88 13.56
C ALA A 14 13.70 -7.02 13.33
N LEU A 15 12.93 -6.90 14.22
CA LEU A 15 11.85 -6.21 13.90
C LEU A 15 12.13 -4.99 13.43
N VAL A 16 13.00 -4.83 13.54
CA VAL A 16 13.29 -3.72 13.14
C VAL A 16 12.96 -3.31 11.93
N PHE A 17 12.65 -3.71 11.58
CA PHE A 17 12.30 -3.24 10.88
C PHE A 17 12.02 -2.74 10.07
N SER A 18 12.12 -3.27 10.01
CA SER A 18 11.70 -2.99 9.39
C SER A 18 11.45 -1.95 9.03
N ALA A 19 11.43 -1.97 9.33
CA ALA A 19 11.00 -0.98 9.34
C ALA A 19 11.28 -0.08 8.46
N ALA A 20 11.93 -0.15 8.43
CA ALA A 20 12.34 0.79 7.90
C ALA A 20 11.65 1.23 6.85
N ALA A 21 11.05 1.34 6.71
CA ALA A 21 10.36 2.01 5.95
C ALA A 21 10.91 2.85 4.92
N ALA A 22 11.80 2.46 4.24
CA ALA A 22 12.34 3.31 3.21
C ALA A 22 11.43 3.25 2.02
N ASP A 23 11.09 4.34 1.48
CA ASP A 23 10.27 4.38 0.29
C ASP A 23 11.05 3.90 -0.92
N ILE A 24 10.35 3.25 -1.82
CA ILE A 24 10.97 2.85 -3.06
C ILE A 24 10.77 3.98 -4.05
N VAL A 25 11.84 4.41 -4.68
CA VAL A 25 11.78 5.46 -5.67
C VAL A 25 11.87 4.84 -7.06
N VAL A 26 10.86 5.10 -7.87
CA VAL A 26 10.81 4.56 -9.22
C VAL A 26 11.09 5.69 -10.20
N ARG A 27 12.03 5.47 -11.09
CA ARG A 27 12.42 6.54 -12.01
C ARG A 27 11.52 6.67 -13.22
N ILE A 28 10.75 5.66 -13.50
CA ILE A 28 9.86 5.69 -14.64
C ILE A 28 8.50 6.21 -14.23
N ARG A 29 7.96 7.10 -15.01
CA ARG A 29 6.67 7.68 -14.71
C ARG A 29 5.58 6.60 -14.71
N PRO A 30 4.71 6.58 -13.72
CA PRO A 30 3.62 5.60 -13.72
C PRO A 30 2.68 5.82 -14.91
N PRO A 31 2.15 4.77 -15.48
CA PRO A 31 1.14 4.91 -16.51
C PRO A 31 -0.13 5.52 -15.94
N ARG A 32 -1.01 5.95 -16.80
CA ARG A 32 -2.27 6.50 -16.34
C ARG A 32 -3.09 5.43 -15.66
N ALA A 33 -3.99 5.86 -14.80
CA ALA A 33 -4.90 4.96 -14.16
C ALA A 33 -5.81 4.30 -15.19
N VAL A 34 -6.09 3.04 -14.98
CA VAL A 34 -6.99 2.32 -15.86
C VAL A 34 -8.43 2.69 -15.51
N VAL A 35 -9.24 2.96 -16.50
CA VAL A 35 -10.63 3.28 -16.26
C VAL A 35 -11.36 1.96 -16.03
N GLU A 36 -11.89 1.79 -14.84
CA GLU A 36 -12.57 0.57 -14.49
C GLU A 36 -14.04 0.79 -14.28
N ARG A 37 -14.82 -0.24 -14.53
CA ARG A 37 -16.22 -0.19 -14.26
C ARG A 37 -16.41 -0.56 -12.80
N ARG A 38 -17.08 0.28 -12.04
CA ARG A 38 -17.30 0.02 -10.65
C ARG A 38 -18.62 -0.75 -10.50
N PRO A 39 -18.60 -1.98 -10.02
CA PRO A 39 -19.84 -2.72 -9.81
C PRO A 39 -20.64 -2.06 -8.69
N PRO A 40 -21.91 -2.40 -8.56
CA PRO A 40 -22.72 -1.82 -7.49
C PRO A 40 -22.16 -2.17 -6.11
N ALA A 41 -22.28 -1.25 -5.17
CA ALA A 41 -21.81 -1.49 -3.82
C ALA A 41 -22.60 -2.60 -3.17
N PRO A 42 -21.93 -3.53 -2.49
CA PRO A 42 -22.64 -4.61 -1.78
C PRO A 42 -23.51 -4.07 -0.65
N SER A 43 -23.12 -3.00 -0.02
CA SER A 43 -23.92 -2.38 1.03
C SER A 43 -23.42 -0.97 1.31
N ARG A 44 -24.12 -0.25 2.15
CA ARG A 44 -23.69 1.09 2.52
C ARG A 44 -22.41 1.07 3.32
N ASN A 45 -22.11 -0.05 3.94
CA ASN A 45 -20.91 -0.14 4.74
C ASN A 45 -19.67 -0.45 3.93
N HIS A 46 -19.77 -0.46 2.63
CA HIS A 46 -18.61 -0.69 1.77
C HIS A 46 -18.15 0.62 1.15
N ALA A 47 -16.87 0.75 0.99
CA ALA A 47 -16.27 1.90 0.30
C ALA A 47 -15.47 1.39 -0.87
N TRP A 48 -15.43 2.17 -1.92
CA TRP A 48 -14.66 1.79 -3.10
C TRP A 48 -13.18 2.09 -2.87
N VAL A 49 -12.36 1.06 -3.01
CA VAL A 49 -10.92 1.20 -2.93
C VAL A 49 -10.44 1.24 -4.37
N SER A 50 -10.01 2.40 -4.81
CA SER A 50 -9.62 2.58 -6.20
C SER A 50 -8.42 1.74 -6.55
N GLY A 51 -8.38 1.28 -7.79
CA GLY A 51 -7.20 0.61 -8.29
C GLY A 51 -6.05 1.60 -8.45
N TYR A 52 -4.88 1.09 -8.62
CA TYR A 52 -3.72 1.94 -8.82
C TYR A 52 -2.61 1.14 -9.52
N GLN A 53 -1.62 1.85 -10.04
CA GLN A 53 -0.47 1.20 -10.64
C GLN A 53 0.50 0.85 -9.52
N ARG A 54 0.76 -0.44 -9.32
CA ARG A 54 1.73 -0.84 -8.31
C ARG A 54 3.05 -1.18 -8.98
N TRP A 55 4.11 -1.04 -8.27
CA TRP A 55 5.44 -1.34 -8.80
C TRP A 55 5.83 -2.72 -8.30
N ASP A 56 6.15 -3.63 -9.21
CA ASP A 56 6.48 -5.00 -8.80
C ASP A 56 7.99 -5.23 -8.70
N GLY A 57 8.78 -4.20 -8.84
CA GLY A 57 10.23 -4.33 -8.82
C GLY A 57 10.85 -4.17 -10.20
N ASN A 58 10.09 -4.42 -11.24
CA ASN A 58 10.56 -4.28 -12.60
C ASN A 58 9.66 -3.47 -13.48
N ALA A 59 8.39 -3.47 -13.20
CA ALA A 59 7.42 -2.79 -14.04
C ALA A 59 6.20 -2.41 -13.25
N TYR A 60 5.41 -1.50 -13.80
CA TYR A 60 4.14 -1.17 -13.21
C TYR A 60 3.10 -2.22 -13.60
N ALA A 61 2.22 -2.54 -12.68
CA ALA A 61 1.13 -3.47 -12.92
C ALA A 61 -0.12 -2.91 -12.27
N TRP A 62 -1.23 -3.00 -12.96
CA TRP A 62 -2.47 -2.44 -12.44
C TRP A 62 -3.04 -3.32 -11.34
N SER A 63 -3.31 -2.71 -10.20
CA SER A 63 -3.97 -3.38 -9.09
C SER A 63 -5.42 -2.95 -9.13
N PRO A 64 -6.36 -3.83 -9.43
CA PRO A 64 -7.76 -3.43 -9.63
C PRO A 64 -8.41 -2.89 -8.39
N GLY A 65 -9.39 -2.04 -8.59
CA GLY A 65 -10.19 -1.53 -7.48
C GLY A 65 -11.14 -2.58 -6.98
N ARG A 66 -11.68 -2.35 -5.81
CA ARG A 66 -12.61 -3.29 -5.21
C ARG A 66 -13.42 -2.62 -4.14
N TRP A 67 -14.52 -3.22 -3.75
CA TRP A 67 -15.28 -2.76 -2.62
C TRP A 67 -14.72 -3.40 -1.36
N GLU A 68 -14.58 -2.60 -0.31
CA GLU A 68 -14.14 -3.11 0.97
C GLU A 68 -15.04 -2.62 2.08
N GLN A 69 -15.26 -3.45 3.06
CA GLN A 69 -16.08 -3.07 4.18
C GLN A 69 -15.38 -1.98 4.98
N ARG A 70 -16.09 -0.94 5.35
CA ARG A 70 -15.51 0.13 6.14
C ARG A 70 -15.17 -0.38 7.52
N PRO A 71 -14.01 -0.01 8.07
CA PRO A 71 -13.67 -0.40 9.43
C PRO A 71 -14.65 0.17 10.44
N GLN A 72 -15.17 1.36 10.16
CA GLN A 72 -16.18 1.98 10.97
C GLN A 72 -17.15 2.69 10.06
N PRO A 73 -18.38 2.94 10.51
CA PRO A 73 -19.42 3.48 9.62
C PRO A 73 -19.05 4.73 8.84
N ARG A 74 -18.23 5.57 9.41
CA ARG A 74 -17.86 6.80 8.72
C ARG A 74 -16.47 6.79 8.13
N SER A 75 -15.82 5.65 8.15
CA SER A 75 -14.48 5.57 7.60
C SER A 75 -14.47 5.88 6.13
N ARG A 76 -13.45 6.58 5.70
CA ARG A 76 -13.26 6.91 4.29
C ARG A 76 -11.92 6.38 3.85
N TYR A 77 -11.85 5.93 2.62
CA TYR A 77 -10.58 5.42 2.10
C TYR A 77 -9.89 6.48 1.28
N VAL A 78 -8.60 6.69 1.57
CA VAL A 78 -7.79 7.61 0.79
C VAL A 78 -6.96 6.74 -0.13
N SER A 79 -7.13 6.92 -1.43
CA SER A 79 -6.47 6.05 -2.42
C SER A 79 -4.98 6.26 -2.48
N PRO A 80 -4.24 5.23 -2.85
CA PRO A 80 -2.81 5.39 -3.06
C PRO A 80 -2.58 6.33 -4.24
N ARG A 81 -1.46 6.99 -4.24
CA ARG A 81 -1.12 7.84 -5.37
C ARG A 81 0.39 7.94 -5.51
N TRP A 82 0.83 8.16 -6.72
CA TRP A 82 2.24 8.37 -6.99
C TRP A 82 2.52 9.87 -6.98
N THR A 83 3.59 10.26 -6.32
CA THR A 83 3.99 11.67 -6.30
C THR A 83 5.36 11.79 -6.93
N HIS A 84 5.56 12.84 -7.70
CA HIS A 84 6.83 13.06 -8.36
C HIS A 84 7.75 13.81 -7.39
N GLN A 85 8.89 13.21 -7.13
CA GLN A 85 9.87 13.80 -6.23
C GLN A 85 11.15 14.03 -6.99
N LYS A 86 12.14 14.59 -6.31
CA LYS A 86 13.39 14.92 -6.91
C LYS A 86 14.03 13.75 -7.63
N ASN A 87 14.02 12.59 -7.04
CA ASN A 87 14.70 11.45 -7.60
C ASN A 87 13.82 10.51 -8.40
N GLY A 88 12.57 10.82 -8.54
CA GLY A 88 11.66 9.95 -9.27
C GLY A 88 10.29 9.94 -8.65
N TRP A 89 9.61 8.81 -8.73
CA TRP A 89 8.23 8.70 -8.29
C TRP A 89 8.14 7.86 -7.03
N VAL A 90 7.35 8.31 -6.07
CA VAL A 90 7.20 7.63 -4.80
C VAL A 90 5.71 7.37 -4.57
N LEU A 91 5.38 6.16 -4.16
CA LEU A 91 4.00 5.80 -3.89
C LEU A 91 3.60 6.23 -2.48
N VAL A 92 2.50 6.94 -2.38
CA VAL A 92 1.90 7.24 -1.10
C VAL A 92 0.81 6.19 -0.91
N GLU A 93 0.95 5.37 0.10
CA GLU A 93 0.03 4.27 0.32
C GLU A 93 -1.37 4.73 0.64
N GLY A 94 -2.33 3.92 0.29
CA GLY A 94 -3.70 4.21 0.64
C GLY A 94 -3.94 3.94 2.12
N ARG A 95 -4.95 4.56 2.64
CA ARG A 95 -5.27 4.37 4.06
C ARG A 95 -6.70 4.73 4.35
N TRP A 96 -7.17 4.25 5.46
CA TRP A 96 -8.48 4.65 5.97
C TRP A 96 -8.32 5.85 6.89
N ARG A 97 -9.35 6.68 6.94
CA ARG A 97 -9.37 7.79 7.88
C ARG A 97 -10.80 8.13 8.29
#